data_28a1cf301de1092e1cd10156d72d64dd
#
_entry.id   28a1cf301de1092e1cd10156d72d64dd
#
_cell.length_a   1.000
_cell.length_b   1.000
_cell.length_c   1.000
_cell.angle_alpha   90.00
_cell.angle_beta   90.00
_cell.angle_gamma   90.00
#
_symmetry.space_group_name_H-M   'P 1'
#
loop_
_entity.id
_entity.type
_entity.pdbx_description
1 polymer ?
#
loop_
_entity_poly.entity_id
_entity_poly.type
_entity_poly.pdbx_seq_one_letter_code
_entity_poly.pdbx_strand_id
1 'polypeptide(L)'
;MVLSLLIAVVLLYIAVVDAKTMEIPDECSFLLGILAFISIWVEPEISMTDRIIGACCISVPMYMLCLLISNAFGGGDIKLTFVMGFYLGWENMLVGMFLAVLVGGMQASNLLIRGKVKAGENAHMAFGPALCVGMIIAMFWGEELLSWYIGRFY
;
A
#
# COMPACT_ATOMS: atom_id res chain seq x y z
N MET A 1 15.90 -0.75 10.82
CA MET A 1 16.36 -1.74 9.82
C MET A 1 15.79 -3.15 10.03
N VAL A 2 15.91 -3.78 11.21
CA VAL A 2 15.34 -5.13 11.45
C VAL A 2 13.80 -5.13 11.34
N LEU A 3 13.15 -4.12 11.91
CA LEU A 3 11.68 -3.98 11.87
C LEU A 3 11.17 -3.81 10.44
N SER A 4 11.83 -2.97 9.66
CA SER A 4 11.50 -2.74 8.25
C SER A 4 11.63 -4.02 7.41
N LEU A 5 12.66 -4.84 7.67
CA LEU A 5 12.84 -6.13 7.01
C LEU A 5 11.72 -7.12 7.38
N LEU A 6 11.31 -7.16 8.66
CA LEU A 6 10.18 -7.98 9.11
C LEU A 6 8.88 -7.57 8.41
N ILE A 7 8.60 -6.27 8.35
CA ILE A 7 7.42 -5.74 7.66
C ILE A 7 7.47 -6.09 6.17
N ALA A 8 8.63 -5.96 5.51
CA ALA A 8 8.80 -6.32 4.11
C ALA A 8 8.50 -7.81 3.85
N VAL A 9 8.96 -8.71 4.72
CA VAL A 9 8.66 -10.15 4.61
C VAL A 9 7.16 -10.41 4.72
N VAL A 10 6.48 -9.78 5.67
CA VAL A 10 5.02 -9.92 5.82
C VAL A 10 4.28 -9.36 4.60
N LEU A 11 4.70 -8.20 4.06
CA LEU A 11 4.13 -7.64 2.84
C LEU A 11 4.33 -8.55 1.63
N LEU A 12 5.51 -9.15 1.47
CA LEU A 12 5.76 -10.13 0.41
C LEU A 12 4.87 -11.37 0.56
N TYR A 13 4.67 -11.85 1.77
CA TYR A 13 3.75 -12.95 2.03
C TYR A 13 2.31 -12.58 1.65
N ILE A 14 1.83 -11.40 2.07
CA ILE A 14 0.50 -10.88 1.69
C ILE A 14 0.38 -10.78 0.17
N ALA A 15 1.39 -10.24 -0.54
CA ALA A 15 1.38 -10.12 -1.99
C ALA A 15 1.21 -11.48 -2.70
N VAL A 16 1.89 -12.53 -2.19
CA VAL A 16 1.78 -13.89 -2.75
C VAL A 16 0.42 -14.50 -2.47
N VAL A 17 -0.12 -14.31 -1.27
CA VAL A 17 -1.44 -14.83 -0.88
C VAL A 17 -2.52 -14.13 -1.68
N ASP A 18 -2.52 -12.79 -1.71
CA ASP A 18 -3.52 -12.00 -2.43
C ASP A 18 -3.50 -12.27 -3.94
N ALA A 19 -2.33 -12.49 -4.53
CA ALA A 19 -2.22 -12.88 -5.95
C ALA A 19 -2.90 -14.24 -6.26
N LYS A 20 -3.10 -15.11 -5.25
CA LYS A 20 -3.72 -16.44 -5.41
C LYS A 20 -5.18 -16.47 -4.97
N THR A 21 -5.51 -15.81 -3.88
CA THR A 21 -6.81 -15.87 -3.21
C THR A 21 -7.67 -14.65 -3.47
N MET A 22 -7.07 -13.53 -3.93
CA MET A 22 -7.70 -12.20 -4.04
C MET A 22 -8.25 -11.71 -2.68
N GLU A 23 -7.67 -12.19 -1.58
CA GLU A 23 -8.03 -11.81 -0.22
C GLU A 23 -6.77 -11.59 0.61
N ILE A 24 -6.75 -10.50 1.39
CA ILE A 24 -5.69 -10.22 2.35
C ILE A 24 -6.08 -10.84 3.68
N PRO A 25 -5.27 -11.78 4.25
CA PRO A 25 -5.56 -12.37 5.55
C PRO A 25 -5.57 -11.31 6.65
N ASP A 26 -6.64 -11.26 7.44
CA ASP A 26 -6.78 -10.32 8.56
C ASP A 26 -5.67 -10.50 9.61
N GLU A 27 -5.20 -11.73 9.79
CA GLU A 27 -4.09 -12.06 10.70
C GLU A 27 -2.80 -11.32 10.33
N CYS A 28 -2.50 -11.23 9.03
CA CYS A 28 -1.32 -10.51 8.54
C CYS A 28 -1.47 -9.00 8.74
N SER A 29 -2.66 -8.46 8.50
CA SER A 29 -2.95 -7.04 8.75
C SER A 29 -2.85 -6.70 10.23
N PHE A 30 -3.29 -7.60 11.11
CA PHE A 30 -3.15 -7.44 12.55
C PHE A 30 -1.68 -7.51 13.00
N LEU A 31 -0.90 -8.46 12.46
CA LEU A 31 0.53 -8.56 12.73
C LEU A 31 1.28 -7.29 12.29
N LEU A 32 0.98 -6.78 11.08
CA LEU A 32 1.53 -5.49 10.63
C LEU A 32 1.14 -4.35 11.56
N GLY A 33 -0.09 -4.34 12.09
CA GLY A 33 -0.55 -3.34 13.08
C GLY A 33 0.30 -3.35 14.35
N ILE A 34 0.64 -4.53 14.87
CA ILE A 34 1.52 -4.68 16.03
C ILE A 34 2.93 -4.14 15.69
N LEU A 35 3.48 -4.51 14.54
CA LEU A 35 4.80 -4.04 14.11
C LEU A 35 4.81 -2.51 13.89
N ALA A 36 3.76 -1.96 13.29
CA ALA A 36 3.59 -0.52 13.13
C ALA A 36 3.48 0.21 14.47
N PHE A 37 2.84 -0.40 15.47
CA PHE A 37 2.79 0.16 16.81
C PHE A 37 4.17 0.13 17.50
N ILE A 38 4.91 -0.95 17.35
CA ILE A 38 6.29 -1.07 17.86
C ILE A 38 7.22 -0.02 17.23
N SER A 39 6.97 0.36 15.97
CA SER A 39 7.78 1.37 15.27
C SER A 39 7.79 2.75 15.96
N ILE A 40 6.81 3.06 16.80
CA ILE A 40 6.77 4.31 17.57
C ILE A 40 8.02 4.48 18.43
N TRP A 41 8.51 3.38 19.00
CA TRP A 41 9.71 3.39 19.85
C TRP A 41 11.00 3.15 19.09
N VAL A 42 10.93 2.46 17.94
CA VAL A 42 12.10 2.09 17.12
C VAL A 42 12.48 3.20 16.15
N GLU A 43 11.49 3.92 15.65
CA GLU A 43 11.63 4.99 14.64
C GLU A 43 10.94 6.27 15.15
N PRO A 44 11.52 6.95 16.16
CA PRO A 44 10.93 8.14 16.76
C PRO A 44 11.00 9.39 15.86
N GLU A 45 11.69 9.30 14.71
CA GLU A 45 11.86 10.38 13.76
C GLU A 45 10.53 10.76 13.07
N ILE A 46 9.62 9.78 12.90
CA ILE A 46 8.30 10.03 12.33
C ILE A 46 7.37 10.51 13.45
N SER A 47 6.88 11.75 13.33
CA SER A 47 5.99 12.32 14.34
C SER A 47 4.66 11.57 14.41
N MET A 48 4.01 11.58 15.59
CA MET A 48 2.71 10.93 15.75
C MET A 48 1.65 11.55 14.84
N THR A 49 1.75 12.84 14.55
CA THR A 49 0.87 13.55 13.62
C THR A 49 1.02 12.99 12.21
N ASP A 50 2.25 12.79 11.72
CA ASP A 50 2.53 12.25 10.38
C ASP A 50 2.04 10.81 10.25
N ARG A 51 2.14 10.02 11.32
CA ARG A 51 1.59 8.65 11.38
C ARG A 51 0.07 8.64 11.25
N ILE A 52 -0.62 9.51 11.99
CA ILE A 52 -2.09 9.59 11.95
C ILE A 52 -2.57 10.10 10.59
N ILE A 53 -1.92 11.14 10.06
CA ILE A 53 -2.23 11.66 8.72
C ILE A 53 -1.96 10.57 7.68
N GLY A 54 -0.82 9.88 7.77
CA GLY A 54 -0.46 8.79 6.87
C GLY A 54 -1.49 7.64 6.88
N ALA A 55 -1.96 7.24 8.05
CA ALA A 55 -3.00 6.24 8.18
C ALA A 55 -4.30 6.64 7.47
N CYS A 56 -4.67 7.92 7.52
CA CYS A 56 -5.95 8.41 7.02
C CYS A 56 -5.89 8.91 5.57
N CYS A 57 -4.76 9.43 5.10
CA CYS A 57 -4.67 10.14 3.82
C CYS A 57 -5.07 9.29 2.61
N ILE A 58 -4.85 7.99 2.63
CA ILE A 58 -5.22 7.06 1.56
C ILE A 58 -6.42 6.19 1.96
N SER A 59 -6.43 5.66 3.19
CA SER A 59 -7.46 4.72 3.62
C SER A 59 -8.85 5.37 3.68
N VAL A 60 -8.96 6.65 4.11
CA VAL A 60 -10.24 7.35 4.15
C VAL A 60 -10.81 7.60 2.75
N PRO A 61 -10.07 8.15 1.76
CA PRO A 61 -10.55 8.24 0.39
C PRO A 61 -10.94 6.88 -0.22
N MET A 62 -10.16 5.81 0.02
CA MET A 62 -10.49 4.47 -0.46
C MET A 62 -11.79 3.97 0.15
N TYR A 63 -11.98 4.15 1.47
CA TYR A 63 -13.22 3.79 2.16
C TYR A 63 -14.42 4.58 1.64
N MET A 64 -14.28 5.90 1.41
CA MET A 64 -15.32 6.74 0.83
C MET A 64 -15.70 6.29 -0.58
N LEU A 65 -14.72 5.91 -1.41
CA LEU A 65 -14.99 5.34 -2.73
C LEU A 65 -15.75 4.02 -2.65
N CYS A 66 -15.45 3.16 -1.69
CA CYS A 66 -16.20 1.92 -1.47
C CYS A 66 -17.66 2.15 -1.03
N LEU A 67 -17.94 3.25 -0.31
CA LEU A 67 -19.31 3.62 0.03
C LEU A 67 -20.09 4.16 -1.18
N LEU A 68 -19.41 4.83 -2.11
CA LEU A 68 -20.04 5.41 -3.31
C LEU A 68 -20.18 4.38 -4.44
N ILE A 69 -19.20 3.49 -4.57
CA ILE A 69 -19.13 2.48 -5.63
C ILE A 69 -18.94 1.14 -4.94
N SER A 70 -19.99 0.33 -4.93
CA SER A 70 -19.95 -1.00 -4.33
C SER A 70 -18.78 -1.83 -4.91
N ASN A 71 -17.93 -2.37 -4.02
CA ASN A 71 -16.78 -3.19 -4.35
C ASN A 71 -15.68 -2.48 -5.18
N ALA A 72 -15.50 -1.16 -5.00
CA ALA A 72 -14.41 -0.43 -5.65
C ALA A 72 -13.02 -0.94 -5.22
N PHE A 73 -12.85 -1.27 -3.93
CA PHE A 73 -11.63 -1.84 -3.35
C PHE A 73 -11.97 -2.95 -2.37
N GLY A 74 -11.03 -3.88 -2.16
CA GLY A 74 -11.14 -4.90 -1.13
C GLY A 74 -11.03 -4.29 0.27
N GLY A 75 -11.83 -4.80 1.22
CA GLY A 75 -11.73 -4.36 2.62
C GLY A 75 -10.34 -4.59 3.23
N GLY A 76 -9.63 -5.62 2.75
CA GLY A 76 -8.26 -5.92 3.12
C GLY A 76 -7.27 -4.84 2.67
N ASP A 77 -7.44 -4.29 1.45
CA ASP A 77 -6.59 -3.21 0.91
C ASP A 77 -6.71 -1.95 1.78
N ILE A 78 -7.92 -1.62 2.25
CA ILE A 78 -8.16 -0.47 3.11
C ILE A 78 -7.49 -0.64 4.47
N LYS A 79 -7.59 -1.83 5.07
CA LYS A 79 -6.90 -2.16 6.34
C LYS A 79 -5.38 -2.09 6.17
N LEU A 80 -4.87 -2.66 5.09
CA LEU A 80 -3.45 -2.66 4.78
C LEU A 80 -2.92 -1.23 4.60
N THR A 81 -3.60 -0.39 3.82
CA THR A 81 -3.21 1.01 3.60
C THR A 81 -3.27 1.83 4.87
N PHE A 82 -4.23 1.57 5.76
CA PHE A 82 -4.33 2.23 7.06
C PHE A 82 -3.11 1.91 7.93
N VAL A 83 -2.80 0.63 8.09
CA VAL A 83 -1.69 0.17 8.94
C VAL A 83 -0.34 0.62 8.38
N MET A 84 -0.13 0.48 7.08
CA MET A 84 1.11 0.88 6.45
C MET A 84 1.27 2.41 6.39
N GLY A 85 0.18 3.15 6.24
CA GLY A 85 0.21 4.60 6.33
C GLY A 85 0.61 5.09 7.72
N PHE A 86 0.18 4.40 8.78
CA PHE A 86 0.63 4.68 10.14
C PHE A 86 2.13 4.38 10.34
N TYR A 87 2.64 3.33 9.69
CA TYR A 87 4.06 2.98 9.76
C TYR A 87 4.94 3.96 8.97
N LEU A 88 4.58 4.24 7.71
CA LEU A 88 5.39 5.03 6.78
C LEU A 88 5.31 6.55 7.01
N GLY A 89 4.25 7.03 7.66
CA GLY A 89 3.91 8.45 7.66
C GLY A 89 3.29 8.88 6.32
N TRP A 90 2.79 10.11 6.25
CA TRP A 90 1.99 10.58 5.13
C TRP A 90 2.80 10.77 3.82
N GLU A 91 4.04 11.24 3.91
CA GLU A 91 4.90 11.50 2.75
C GLU A 91 5.24 10.20 2.00
N ASN A 92 5.82 9.24 2.73
CA ASN A 92 6.19 7.96 2.15
C ASN A 92 4.97 7.13 1.74
N MET A 93 3.83 7.30 2.44
CA MET A 93 2.58 6.64 2.06
C MET A 93 2.05 7.13 0.71
N LEU A 94 2.14 8.45 0.42
CA LEU A 94 1.78 9.00 -0.88
C LEU A 94 2.69 8.46 -2.00
N VAL A 95 4.00 8.38 -1.76
CA VAL A 95 4.96 7.78 -2.71
C VAL A 95 4.61 6.32 -2.95
N GLY A 96 4.36 5.55 -1.88
CA GLY A 96 3.98 4.13 -1.97
C GLY A 96 2.70 3.91 -2.76
N MET A 97 1.67 4.73 -2.52
CA MET A 97 0.41 4.65 -3.26
C MET A 97 0.58 5.01 -4.73
N PHE A 98 1.35 6.05 -5.04
CA PHE A 98 1.67 6.42 -6.41
C PHE A 98 2.35 5.27 -7.16
N LEU A 99 3.36 4.65 -6.55
CA LEU A 99 4.04 3.49 -7.12
C LEU A 99 3.10 2.28 -7.28
N ALA A 100 2.24 2.04 -6.29
CA ALA A 100 1.24 0.98 -6.35
C ALA A 100 0.27 1.16 -7.53
N VAL A 101 -0.19 2.38 -7.78
CA VAL A 101 -1.06 2.70 -8.93
C VAL A 101 -0.32 2.49 -10.25
N LEU A 102 0.96 2.86 -10.35
CA LEU A 102 1.77 2.60 -11.54
C LEU A 102 1.93 1.10 -11.81
N VAL A 103 2.30 0.34 -10.79
CA VAL A 103 2.48 -1.12 -10.89
C VAL A 103 1.15 -1.81 -11.23
N GLY A 104 0.07 -1.45 -10.54
CA GLY A 104 -1.27 -1.98 -10.79
C GLY A 104 -1.78 -1.62 -12.19
N GLY A 105 -1.54 -0.39 -12.65
CA GLY A 105 -1.85 0.06 -14.00
C GLY A 105 -1.10 -0.72 -15.08
N MET A 106 0.19 -1.01 -14.86
CA MET A 106 0.98 -1.87 -15.76
C MET A 106 0.46 -3.31 -15.79
N GLN A 107 0.07 -3.85 -14.64
CA GLN A 107 -0.55 -5.19 -14.57
C GLN A 107 -1.88 -5.22 -15.33
N ALA A 108 -2.75 -4.25 -15.11
CA ALA A 108 -4.03 -4.13 -15.81
C ALA A 108 -3.86 -4.02 -17.33
N SER A 109 -2.94 -3.16 -17.79
CA SER A 109 -2.62 -2.99 -19.20
C SER A 109 -2.13 -4.29 -19.84
N ASN A 110 -1.28 -5.03 -19.16
CA ASN A 110 -0.74 -6.30 -19.63
C ASN A 110 -1.84 -7.38 -19.77
N LEU A 111 -2.80 -7.41 -18.84
CA LEU A 111 -3.95 -8.33 -18.92
C LEU A 111 -4.87 -8.00 -20.09
N LEU A 112 -5.12 -6.71 -20.36
CA LEU A 112 -5.89 -6.24 -21.50
C LEU A 112 -5.22 -6.59 -22.83
N ILE A 113 -3.91 -6.32 -22.97
CA ILE A 113 -3.13 -6.61 -24.19
C ILE A 113 -3.10 -8.11 -24.46
N ARG A 114 -3.02 -8.95 -23.43
CA ARG A 114 -3.04 -10.42 -23.57
C ARG A 114 -4.44 -11.00 -23.83
N GLY A 115 -5.47 -10.16 -23.90
CA GLY A 115 -6.86 -10.59 -24.17
C GLY A 115 -7.47 -11.47 -23.07
N LYS A 116 -6.87 -11.49 -21.88
CA LYS A 116 -7.38 -12.27 -20.73
C LYS A 116 -8.60 -11.64 -20.08
N VAL A 117 -8.83 -10.35 -20.34
CA VAL A 117 -9.94 -9.55 -19.82
C VAL A 117 -10.42 -8.63 -20.93
N LYS A 118 -11.74 -8.55 -21.16
CA LYS A 118 -12.32 -7.57 -22.08
C LYS A 118 -12.56 -6.26 -21.35
N ALA A 119 -12.31 -5.14 -22.03
CA ALA A 119 -12.63 -3.82 -21.49
C ALA A 119 -14.14 -3.75 -21.21
N GLY A 120 -14.51 -3.48 -19.94
CA GLY A 120 -15.91 -3.42 -19.50
C GLY A 120 -16.43 -4.66 -18.77
N GLU A 121 -15.70 -5.76 -18.71
CA GLU A 121 -16.01 -6.86 -17.77
C GLU A 121 -15.47 -6.51 -16.38
N ASN A 122 -16.23 -6.87 -15.33
CA ASN A 122 -15.80 -6.74 -13.94
C ASN A 122 -14.62 -7.71 -13.70
N ALA A 123 -13.43 -7.32 -14.17
CA ALA A 123 -12.21 -8.05 -13.89
C ALA A 123 -11.81 -7.77 -12.44
N HIS A 124 -12.15 -8.67 -11.55
CA HIS A 124 -11.57 -8.67 -10.21
C HIS A 124 -10.06 -8.92 -10.35
N MET A 125 -9.29 -7.87 -10.17
CA MET A 125 -7.83 -7.92 -10.18
C MET A 125 -7.34 -7.73 -8.76
N ALA A 126 -6.46 -8.63 -8.31
CA ALA A 126 -5.80 -8.47 -7.03
C ALA A 126 -4.92 -7.20 -7.08
N PHE A 127 -5.32 -6.16 -6.35
CA PHE A 127 -4.57 -4.90 -6.26
C PHE A 127 -3.52 -4.96 -5.13
N GLY A 128 -3.71 -5.87 -4.17
CA GLY A 128 -2.81 -6.05 -3.03
C GLY A 128 -1.33 -6.27 -3.39
N PRO A 129 -0.96 -7.07 -4.40
CA PRO A 129 0.43 -7.23 -4.79
C PRO A 129 1.07 -5.91 -5.24
N ALA A 130 0.33 -5.08 -5.98
CA ALA A 130 0.80 -3.77 -6.41
C ALA A 130 0.98 -2.82 -5.21
N LEU A 131 0.02 -2.84 -4.26
CA LEU A 131 0.13 -2.09 -2.99
C LEU A 131 1.38 -2.52 -2.21
N CYS A 132 1.58 -3.82 -2.00
CA CYS A 132 2.73 -4.33 -1.26
C CYS A 132 4.07 -3.90 -1.90
N VAL A 133 4.19 -4.01 -3.22
CA VAL A 133 5.40 -3.58 -3.94
C VAL A 133 5.62 -2.09 -3.79
N GLY A 134 4.59 -1.26 -3.99
CA GLY A 134 4.68 0.19 -3.82
C GLY A 134 5.11 0.59 -2.41
N MET A 135 4.53 -0.04 -1.39
CA MET A 135 4.85 0.23 0.02
C MET A 135 6.27 -0.23 0.41
N ILE A 136 6.74 -1.37 -0.11
CA ILE A 136 8.11 -1.84 0.11
C ILE A 136 9.11 -0.85 -0.49
N ILE A 137 8.89 -0.38 -1.72
CA ILE A 137 9.77 0.60 -2.36
C ILE A 137 9.75 1.91 -1.57
N ALA A 138 8.58 2.40 -1.18
CA ALA A 138 8.46 3.63 -0.40
C ALA A 138 9.13 3.53 0.98
N MET A 139 9.11 2.35 1.60
CA MET A 139 9.76 2.12 2.89
C MET A 139 11.29 2.24 2.83
N PHE A 140 11.91 1.81 1.74
CA PHE A 140 13.37 1.82 1.62
C PHE A 140 13.92 3.02 0.87
N TRP A 141 13.16 3.59 -0.08
CA TRP A 141 13.60 4.66 -0.98
C TRP A 141 12.62 5.85 -1.05
N GLY A 142 11.62 5.90 -0.18
CA GLY A 142 10.58 6.94 -0.24
C GLY A 142 11.14 8.35 -0.07
N GLU A 143 11.98 8.57 0.92
CA GLU A 143 12.62 9.87 1.18
C GLU A 143 13.56 10.28 0.04
N GLU A 144 14.33 9.34 -0.51
CA GLU A 144 15.23 9.60 -1.62
C GLU A 144 14.45 9.97 -2.89
N LEU A 145 13.37 9.23 -3.18
CA LEU A 145 12.49 9.52 -4.32
C LEU A 145 11.81 10.87 -4.17
N LEU A 146 11.33 11.19 -2.97
CA LEU A 146 10.69 12.47 -2.69
C LEU A 146 11.68 13.63 -2.82
N SER A 147 12.86 13.50 -2.22
CA SER A 147 13.91 14.52 -2.28
C SER A 147 14.42 14.73 -3.70
N TRP A 148 14.57 13.66 -4.48
CA TRP A 148 14.92 13.73 -5.91
C TRP A 148 13.85 14.48 -6.70
N TYR A 149 12.58 14.17 -6.46
CA TYR A 149 11.45 14.83 -7.14
C TYR A 149 11.39 16.32 -6.80
N ILE A 150 11.44 16.67 -5.51
CA ILE A 150 11.40 18.07 -5.06
C ILE A 150 12.62 18.85 -5.58
N GLY A 151 13.83 18.28 -5.47
CA GLY A 151 15.06 18.91 -5.94
C GLY A 151 15.15 19.09 -7.47
N ARG A 152 14.25 18.43 -8.23
CA ARG A 152 14.17 18.61 -9.68
C ARG A 152 13.30 19.81 -10.08
N PHE A 153 12.35 20.20 -9.22
CA PHE A 153 11.37 21.25 -9.51
C PHE A 153 11.58 22.53 -8.68
N TYR A 154 12.41 22.47 -7.66
CA TYR A 154 12.87 23.60 -6.85
C TYR A 154 14.39 23.68 -6.86
#